data_42997185a6232347a417a003fa41c8c2
#
_entry.id   42997185a6232347a417a003fa41c8c2
#
_cell.length_a   1.000
_cell.length_b   1.000
_cell.length_c   1.000
_cell.angle_alpha   90.00
_cell.angle_beta   90.00
_cell.angle_gamma   90.00
#
_symmetry.space_group_name_H-M   'P 1'
#
loop_
_entity.id
_entity.type
_entity.pdbx_description
1 polymer ?
#
loop_
_entity_poly.entity_id
_entity_poly.type
_entity_poly.pdbx_seq_one_letter_code
_entity_poly.pdbx_strand_id
1 'polypeptide(L)'
;EIYTLSLHDALPICQVRNTLDAKAEEFGDVVMVGRTHLQDATPITLGQVFSGWVAQIDFALDGIRYADSRARELAIGGTAVGTGLNAHPKFGTLCAAKISQETGIEFTQAGNLFAALGAHDALVLVSGALRVLADALMKIANDVRWYASGPRNGIGELLIPENEPGSSIMPGKVNPTQCEAMTMVATQVFGNDATVGFAGSQGNFQLNVFKPVMAWNVLESIRLLGDACVSFDIHCAYGIEPNRDRKSTRLNSSHARLS
;
A
#
# COMPACT_ATOMS: atom_id res chain seq x y z
N GLU A 1 7.76 -18.40 -7.56
CA GLU A 1 7.57 -16.93 -7.67
C GLU A 1 6.62 -16.36 -6.61
N ILE A 2 5.55 -17.07 -6.19
CA ILE A 2 4.67 -16.62 -5.08
C ILE A 2 5.42 -16.56 -3.74
N TYR A 3 6.52 -17.27 -3.60
CA TYR A 3 7.27 -17.44 -2.36
C TYR A 3 8.34 -16.38 -2.11
N THR A 4 8.51 -15.42 -3.00
CA THR A 4 9.40 -14.28 -2.84
C THR A 4 8.69 -13.00 -2.40
N LEU A 5 7.56 -13.11 -1.70
CA LEU A 5 7.05 -12.05 -0.82
C LEU A 5 8.05 -11.84 0.32
N SER A 6 9.27 -11.54 -0.06
CA SER A 6 10.34 -11.29 0.88
C SER A 6 10.30 -9.83 1.31
N LEU A 7 10.97 -9.54 2.41
CA LEU A 7 11.29 -8.17 2.89
C LEU A 7 11.76 -7.21 1.75
N HIS A 8 12.24 -7.74 0.61
CA HIS A 8 12.61 -6.93 -0.55
C HIS A 8 11.42 -6.19 -1.18
N ASP A 9 10.23 -6.77 -1.22
CA ASP A 9 9.05 -6.13 -1.81
C ASP A 9 8.40 -5.12 -0.84
N ALA A 10 8.70 -5.22 0.46
CA ALA A 10 8.31 -4.24 1.46
C ALA A 10 9.27 -3.04 1.54
N LEU A 11 10.51 -3.14 1.02
CA LEU A 11 11.50 -2.07 1.07
C LEU A 11 11.02 -0.75 0.44
N PRO A 12 10.38 -0.74 -0.73
CA PRO A 12 9.84 0.48 -1.32
C PRO A 12 8.78 1.16 -0.47
N ILE A 13 7.93 0.37 0.18
CA ILE A 13 6.88 0.88 1.07
C ILE A 13 7.49 1.48 2.33
N CYS A 14 8.47 0.79 2.92
CA CYS A 14 9.23 1.31 4.05
C CYS A 14 9.99 2.60 3.69
N GLN A 15 10.44 2.74 2.46
CA GLN A 15 11.15 3.92 2.00
C GLN A 15 10.21 5.13 1.96
N VAL A 16 9.04 5.04 1.31
CA VAL A 16 8.01 6.08 1.35
C VAL A 16 7.62 6.42 2.79
N ARG A 17 7.38 5.39 3.62
CA ARG A 17 7.05 5.55 5.03
C ARG A 17 8.10 6.39 5.76
N ASN A 18 9.38 6.08 5.58
CA ASN A 18 10.50 6.78 6.24
C ASN A 18 10.66 8.22 5.72
N THR A 19 10.48 8.45 4.42
CA THR A 19 10.47 9.79 3.83
C THR A 19 9.36 10.64 4.43
N LEU A 20 8.14 10.11 4.54
CA LEU A 20 7.02 10.82 5.14
C LEU A 20 7.22 11.08 6.65
N ASP A 21 7.87 10.16 7.36
CA ASP A 21 8.20 10.32 8.79
C ASP A 21 9.22 11.45 9.01
N ALA A 22 10.28 11.48 8.20
CA ALA A 22 11.24 12.58 8.22
C ALA A 22 10.56 13.94 7.92
N LYS A 23 9.62 13.95 6.97
CA LYS A 23 8.80 15.14 6.66
C LYS A 23 7.85 15.51 7.82
N ALA A 24 7.34 14.53 8.56
CA ALA A 24 6.52 14.80 9.74
C ALA A 24 7.32 15.54 10.83
N GLU A 25 8.57 15.14 11.05
CA GLU A 25 9.48 15.83 11.96
C GLU A 25 9.86 17.23 11.44
N GLU A 26 10.26 17.33 10.17
CA GLU A 26 10.66 18.58 9.52
C GLU A 26 9.56 19.65 9.56
N PHE A 27 8.29 19.24 9.40
CA PHE A 27 7.14 20.15 9.33
C PHE A 27 6.36 20.26 10.65
N GLY A 28 6.95 19.84 11.76
CA GLY A 28 6.32 19.82 13.09
C GLY A 28 5.86 21.21 13.57
N ASP A 29 6.53 22.28 13.15
CA ASP A 29 6.23 23.68 13.48
C ASP A 29 5.32 24.39 12.47
N VAL A 30 5.01 23.76 11.33
CA VAL A 30 4.25 24.38 10.24
C VAL A 30 2.76 24.33 10.53
N VAL A 31 2.23 25.36 11.16
CA VAL A 31 0.79 25.47 11.48
C VAL A 31 -0.02 25.74 10.23
N MET A 32 -1.15 25.07 10.10
CA MET A 32 -2.11 25.19 8.99
C MET A 32 -3.55 25.04 9.47
N VAL A 33 -4.51 25.33 8.60
CA VAL A 33 -5.93 25.05 8.85
C VAL A 33 -6.20 23.58 8.54
N GLY A 34 -6.63 22.82 9.55
CA GLY A 34 -7.17 21.48 9.36
C GLY A 34 -8.52 21.54 8.62
N ARG A 35 -8.87 20.48 7.88
CA ARG A 35 -10.11 20.41 7.12
C ARG A 35 -10.84 19.11 7.36
N THR A 36 -12.16 19.24 7.54
CA THR A 36 -13.12 18.13 7.53
C THR A 36 -14.21 18.46 6.52
N HIS A 37 -14.70 17.49 5.77
CA HIS A 37 -15.67 17.71 4.69
C HIS A 37 -15.20 18.73 3.62
N LEU A 38 -13.88 18.87 3.41
CA LEU A 38 -13.24 19.92 2.61
C LEU A 38 -13.54 21.36 3.09
N GLN A 39 -14.04 21.52 4.32
CA GLN A 39 -14.29 22.83 4.95
C GLN A 39 -13.23 23.09 6.01
N ASP A 40 -12.98 24.39 6.24
CA ASP A 40 -12.05 24.82 7.28
C ASP A 40 -12.51 24.34 8.66
N ALA A 41 -11.57 23.80 9.44
CA ALA A 41 -11.78 23.31 10.80
C ALA A 41 -10.78 23.97 11.76
N THR A 42 -10.26 23.22 12.73
CA THR A 42 -9.33 23.71 13.74
C THR A 42 -7.88 23.75 13.25
N PRO A 43 -7.00 24.55 13.88
CA PRO A 43 -5.57 24.51 13.57
C PRO A 43 -4.96 23.13 13.81
N ILE A 44 -4.00 22.77 12.95
CA ILE A 44 -3.21 21.55 12.98
C ILE A 44 -1.81 21.88 12.46
N THR A 45 -0.80 21.07 12.76
CA THR A 45 0.49 21.21 12.08
C THR A 45 0.57 20.28 10.87
N LEU A 46 1.35 20.67 9.88
CA LEU A 46 1.62 19.83 8.72
C LEU A 46 2.32 18.53 9.13
N GLY A 47 3.22 18.60 10.13
CA GLY A 47 3.84 17.42 10.70
C GLY A 47 2.83 16.43 11.27
N GLN A 48 1.77 16.92 11.94
CA GLN A 48 0.68 16.05 12.41
C GLN A 48 -0.09 15.38 11.27
N VAL A 49 -0.29 16.07 10.15
CA VAL A 49 -0.92 15.48 8.95
C VAL A 49 -0.05 14.34 8.41
N PHE A 50 1.26 14.58 8.24
CA PHE A 50 2.20 13.56 7.76
C PHE A 50 2.31 12.38 8.72
N SER A 51 2.34 12.63 10.04
CA SER A 51 2.36 11.54 11.04
C SER A 51 1.12 10.63 10.94
N GLY A 52 -0.04 11.21 10.60
CA GLY A 52 -1.25 10.44 10.33
C GLY A 52 -1.11 9.53 9.10
N TRP A 53 -0.46 10.00 8.03
CA TRP A 53 -0.16 9.18 6.85
C TRP A 53 0.82 8.05 7.16
N VAL A 54 1.87 8.34 7.95
CA VAL A 54 2.81 7.32 8.43
C VAL A 54 2.10 6.23 9.21
N ALA A 55 1.24 6.60 10.15
CA ALA A 55 0.47 5.64 10.94
C ALA A 55 -0.45 4.74 10.09
N GLN A 56 -1.03 5.26 8.99
CA GLN A 56 -1.81 4.45 8.06
C GLN A 56 -0.96 3.43 7.30
N ILE A 57 0.25 3.81 6.88
CA ILE A 57 1.19 2.88 6.23
C ILE A 57 1.68 1.82 7.23
N ASP A 58 2.01 2.21 8.47
CA ASP A 58 2.44 1.28 9.51
C ASP A 58 1.35 0.24 9.81
N PHE A 59 0.09 0.66 9.91
CA PHE A 59 -1.04 -0.25 10.08
C PHE A 59 -1.17 -1.25 8.92
N ALA A 60 -0.99 -0.77 7.67
CA ALA A 60 -1.03 -1.64 6.50
C ALA A 60 0.14 -2.64 6.49
N LEU A 61 1.35 -2.20 6.85
CA LEU A 61 2.54 -3.07 6.95
C LEU A 61 2.35 -4.17 8.00
N ASP A 62 1.72 -3.88 9.14
CA ASP A 62 1.41 -4.88 10.15
C ASP A 62 0.43 -5.92 9.62
N GLY A 63 -0.59 -5.49 8.89
CA GLY A 63 -1.52 -6.37 8.19
C GLY A 63 -0.81 -7.29 7.17
N ILE A 64 0.12 -6.74 6.38
CA ILE A 64 0.92 -7.49 5.41
C ILE A 64 1.82 -8.52 6.12
N ARG A 65 2.51 -8.14 7.21
CA ARG A 65 3.35 -9.08 7.99
C ARG A 65 2.54 -10.24 8.53
N TYR A 66 1.34 -9.97 9.05
CA TYR A 66 0.44 -11.02 9.52
C TYR A 66 0.01 -11.96 8.37
N ALA A 67 -0.42 -11.38 7.25
CA ALA A 67 -0.86 -12.16 6.09
C ALA A 67 0.28 -13.02 5.50
N ASP A 68 1.50 -12.47 5.41
CA ASP A 68 2.70 -13.17 4.97
C ASP A 68 2.98 -14.39 5.87
N SER A 69 2.87 -14.23 7.19
CA SER A 69 3.07 -15.37 8.13
C SER A 69 2.10 -16.54 7.85
N ARG A 70 0.87 -16.24 7.43
CA ARG A 70 -0.13 -17.26 7.06
C ARG A 70 0.11 -17.86 5.67
N ALA A 71 0.67 -17.11 4.75
CA ALA A 71 1.00 -17.57 3.40
C ALA A 71 2.19 -18.56 3.38
N ARG A 72 2.97 -18.64 4.47
CA ARG A 72 4.10 -19.57 4.63
C ARG A 72 3.70 -20.98 5.01
N GLU A 73 2.42 -21.24 5.28
CA GLU A 73 1.88 -22.56 5.53
C GLU A 73 1.49 -23.24 4.20
N LEU A 74 2.23 -24.28 3.82
CA LEU A 74 2.11 -24.91 2.50
C LEU A 74 1.19 -26.12 2.52
N ALA A 75 0.35 -26.28 1.48
CA ALA A 75 -0.47 -27.47 1.26
C ALA A 75 0.33 -28.72 0.81
N ILE A 76 1.66 -28.60 0.75
CA ILE A 76 2.55 -29.62 0.21
C ILE A 76 2.46 -30.92 1.03
N GLY A 77 2.42 -32.05 0.33
CA GLY A 77 2.29 -33.38 0.94
C GLY A 77 0.85 -33.89 1.06
N GLY A 78 -0.16 -33.02 0.80
CA GLY A 78 -1.58 -33.42 0.83
C GLY A 78 -2.01 -34.35 -0.30
N THR A 79 -1.23 -34.38 -1.37
CA THR A 79 -1.53 -35.10 -2.64
C THR A 79 -2.88 -34.69 -3.23
N ALA A 80 -3.76 -35.62 -3.61
CA ALA A 80 -4.97 -35.30 -4.34
C ALA A 80 -6.03 -34.58 -3.49
N VAL A 81 -6.25 -35.02 -2.24
CA VAL A 81 -7.39 -34.60 -1.41
C VAL A 81 -7.01 -34.24 0.04
N GLY A 82 -5.73 -34.18 0.36
CA GLY A 82 -5.26 -33.81 1.70
C GLY A 82 -4.82 -35.00 2.55
N THR A 83 -5.03 -36.22 2.09
CA THR A 83 -4.70 -37.47 2.86
C THR A 83 -3.25 -37.88 2.78
N GLY A 84 -2.47 -37.34 1.86
CA GLY A 84 -1.09 -37.73 1.61
C GLY A 84 -0.95 -39.14 0.97
N LEU A 85 -2.03 -39.63 0.33
CA LEU A 85 -2.02 -40.96 -0.30
C LEU A 85 -0.89 -41.06 -1.34
N ASN A 86 -0.13 -42.17 -1.30
CA ASN A 86 1.01 -42.43 -2.19
C ASN A 86 2.22 -41.49 -1.99
N ALA A 87 2.27 -40.68 -0.93
CA ALA A 87 3.44 -39.90 -0.57
C ALA A 87 4.11 -40.47 0.69
N HIS A 88 5.44 -40.31 0.80
CA HIS A 88 6.14 -40.61 2.04
C HIS A 88 5.63 -39.71 3.18
N PRO A 89 5.40 -40.22 4.40
CA PRO A 89 4.83 -39.44 5.50
C PRO A 89 5.55 -38.15 5.86
N LYS A 90 6.86 -38.08 5.62
CA LYS A 90 7.69 -36.89 5.88
C LYS A 90 7.86 -36.00 4.63
N PHE A 91 7.22 -36.31 3.49
CA PHE A 91 7.44 -35.60 2.25
C PHE A 91 7.13 -34.10 2.39
N GLY A 92 5.96 -33.72 2.88
CA GLY A 92 5.55 -32.33 3.03
C GLY A 92 6.48 -31.53 3.94
N THR A 93 6.80 -32.09 5.10
CA THR A 93 7.71 -31.44 6.08
C THR A 93 9.12 -31.26 5.50
N LEU A 94 9.66 -32.27 4.83
CA LEU A 94 11.00 -32.21 4.24
C LEU A 94 11.05 -31.23 3.06
N CYS A 95 9.99 -31.17 2.23
CA CYS A 95 9.90 -30.19 1.15
C CYS A 95 9.81 -28.76 1.69
N ALA A 96 8.98 -28.50 2.70
CA ALA A 96 8.89 -27.19 3.32
C ALA A 96 10.24 -26.74 3.91
N ALA A 97 10.95 -27.64 4.60
CA ALA A 97 12.29 -27.39 5.12
C ALA A 97 13.30 -27.10 4.00
N LYS A 98 13.21 -27.83 2.87
CA LYS A 98 14.10 -27.59 1.72
C LYS A 98 13.82 -26.25 1.05
N ILE A 99 12.55 -25.89 0.88
CA ILE A 99 12.15 -24.56 0.37
C ILE A 99 12.69 -23.48 1.31
N SER A 100 12.54 -23.66 2.63
CA SER A 100 13.09 -22.69 3.60
C SER A 100 14.60 -22.52 3.47
N GLN A 101 15.34 -23.60 3.28
CA GLN A 101 16.78 -23.57 3.08
C GLN A 101 17.19 -22.82 1.78
N GLU A 102 16.46 -23.04 0.69
CA GLU A 102 16.77 -22.44 -0.61
C GLU A 102 16.39 -20.94 -0.68
N THR A 103 15.33 -20.56 0.03
CA THR A 103 14.80 -19.19 -0.02
C THR A 103 15.30 -18.29 1.10
N GLY A 104 15.79 -18.86 2.20
CA GLY A 104 16.08 -18.13 3.43
C GLY A 104 14.83 -17.67 4.19
N ILE A 105 13.64 -18.09 3.77
CA ILE A 105 12.34 -17.78 4.38
C ILE A 105 11.79 -19.04 5.03
N GLU A 106 11.32 -18.95 6.27
CA GLU A 106 10.75 -20.09 6.98
C GLU A 106 9.38 -20.46 6.42
N PHE A 107 9.27 -21.67 5.85
CA PHE A 107 8.01 -22.29 5.41
C PHE A 107 7.71 -23.54 6.24
N THR A 108 6.44 -23.81 6.45
CA THR A 108 5.98 -25.01 7.15
C THR A 108 4.92 -25.73 6.33
N GLN A 109 4.74 -27.02 6.61
CA GLN A 109 3.57 -27.73 6.10
C GLN A 109 2.34 -27.25 6.88
N ALA A 110 1.24 -27.00 6.19
CA ALA A 110 -0.01 -26.55 6.80
C ALA A 110 -0.53 -27.58 7.82
N GLY A 111 -1.04 -27.09 8.94
CA GLY A 111 -1.59 -27.93 9.99
C GLY A 111 -2.84 -28.71 9.58
N ASN A 112 -3.55 -28.24 8.56
CA ASN A 112 -4.70 -28.93 7.97
C ASN A 112 -4.61 -28.91 6.44
N LEU A 113 -4.20 -30.02 5.87
CA LEU A 113 -4.01 -30.17 4.42
C LEU A 113 -5.32 -30.20 3.63
N PHE A 114 -6.41 -30.59 4.26
CA PHE A 114 -7.74 -30.57 3.62
C PHE A 114 -8.20 -29.13 3.38
N ALA A 115 -8.06 -28.28 4.37
CA ALA A 115 -8.36 -26.86 4.22
C ALA A 115 -7.41 -26.18 3.21
N ALA A 116 -6.11 -26.45 3.31
CA ALA A 116 -5.10 -25.84 2.47
C ALA A 116 -5.20 -26.19 0.97
N LEU A 117 -5.81 -27.35 0.63
CA LEU A 117 -6.12 -27.74 -0.75
C LEU A 117 -7.50 -27.27 -1.20
N GLY A 118 -8.50 -27.35 -0.32
CA GLY A 118 -9.88 -27.01 -0.61
C GLY A 118 -10.16 -25.50 -0.70
N ALA A 119 -9.27 -24.70 -0.13
CA ALA A 119 -9.34 -23.23 -0.09
C ALA A 119 -7.96 -22.59 -0.27
N HIS A 120 -7.95 -21.29 -0.48
CA HIS A 120 -6.72 -20.47 -0.58
C HIS A 120 -6.85 -19.20 0.27
N ASP A 121 -7.35 -19.38 1.51
CA ASP A 121 -7.65 -18.29 2.45
C ASP A 121 -6.44 -17.38 2.70
N ALA A 122 -5.23 -17.95 2.73
CA ALA A 122 -4.00 -17.18 2.87
C ALA A 122 -3.78 -16.18 1.72
N LEU A 123 -4.09 -16.53 0.47
CA LEU A 123 -4.00 -15.62 -0.67
C LEU A 123 -5.07 -14.52 -0.61
N VAL A 124 -6.27 -14.84 -0.15
CA VAL A 124 -7.34 -13.85 0.07
C VAL A 124 -6.92 -12.87 1.16
N LEU A 125 -6.31 -13.36 2.23
CA LEU A 125 -5.81 -12.53 3.32
C LEU A 125 -4.68 -11.60 2.86
N VAL A 126 -3.72 -12.11 2.08
CA VAL A 126 -2.64 -11.30 1.49
C VAL A 126 -3.21 -10.21 0.58
N SER A 127 -4.15 -10.56 -0.29
CA SER A 127 -4.81 -9.61 -1.20
C SER A 127 -5.54 -8.51 -0.40
N GLY A 128 -6.28 -8.87 0.65
CA GLY A 128 -6.94 -7.92 1.52
C GLY A 128 -5.98 -6.98 2.25
N ALA A 129 -4.81 -7.49 2.69
CA ALA A 129 -3.77 -6.66 3.31
C ALA A 129 -3.15 -5.67 2.30
N LEU A 130 -2.90 -6.10 1.06
CA LEU A 130 -2.43 -5.21 -0.03
C LEU A 130 -3.47 -4.14 -0.37
N ARG A 131 -4.76 -4.48 -0.31
CA ARG A 131 -5.84 -3.51 -0.49
C ARG A 131 -5.81 -2.44 0.60
N VAL A 132 -5.60 -2.80 1.87
CA VAL A 132 -5.48 -1.81 2.97
C VAL A 132 -4.32 -0.85 2.72
N LEU A 133 -3.19 -1.33 2.20
CA LEU A 133 -2.09 -0.46 1.78
C LEU A 133 -2.52 0.46 0.62
N ALA A 134 -3.20 -0.08 -0.39
CA ALA A 134 -3.70 0.70 -1.52
C ALA A 134 -4.69 1.80 -1.07
N ASP A 135 -5.56 1.52 -0.08
CA ASP A 135 -6.44 2.52 0.54
C ASP A 135 -5.65 3.67 1.16
N ALA A 136 -4.62 3.37 1.94
CA ALA A 136 -3.76 4.37 2.57
C ALA A 136 -3.02 5.22 1.52
N LEU A 137 -2.41 4.60 0.52
CA LEU A 137 -1.68 5.29 -0.55
C LEU A 137 -2.61 6.13 -1.43
N MET A 138 -3.81 5.66 -1.73
CA MET A 138 -4.85 6.41 -2.44
C MET A 138 -5.21 7.69 -1.68
N LYS A 139 -5.45 7.57 -0.37
CA LYS A 139 -5.77 8.69 0.50
C LYS A 139 -4.63 9.70 0.54
N ILE A 140 -3.39 9.25 0.75
CA ILE A 140 -2.20 10.10 0.81
C ILE A 140 -2.02 10.86 -0.51
N ALA A 141 -2.06 10.15 -1.63
CA ALA A 141 -1.92 10.76 -2.96
C ALA A 141 -3.00 11.81 -3.24
N ASN A 142 -4.25 11.54 -2.86
CA ASN A 142 -5.34 12.50 -3.01
C ASN A 142 -5.16 13.73 -2.11
N ASP A 143 -4.73 13.56 -0.86
CA ASP A 143 -4.45 14.70 0.02
C ASP A 143 -3.33 15.58 -0.54
N VAL A 144 -2.22 14.97 -1.00
CA VAL A 144 -1.12 15.71 -1.63
C VAL A 144 -1.63 16.51 -2.84
N ARG A 145 -2.46 15.91 -3.70
CA ARG A 145 -3.07 16.60 -4.86
C ARG A 145 -3.91 17.80 -4.44
N TRP A 146 -4.74 17.63 -3.39
CA TRP A 146 -5.57 18.72 -2.87
C TRP A 146 -4.72 19.84 -2.29
N TYR A 147 -3.76 19.53 -1.41
CA TYR A 147 -2.87 20.52 -0.81
C TYR A 147 -1.99 21.24 -1.84
N ALA A 148 -1.58 20.57 -2.90
CA ALA A 148 -0.77 21.16 -3.98
C ALA A 148 -1.59 21.83 -5.09
N SER A 149 -2.94 21.77 -5.00
CA SER A 149 -3.80 22.33 -6.05
C SER A 149 -3.64 23.85 -6.23
N GLY A 150 -3.65 24.31 -7.45
CA GLY A 150 -3.53 25.73 -7.75
C GLY A 150 -2.60 25.99 -8.93
N PRO A 151 -1.75 27.01 -8.87
CA PRO A 151 -1.26 27.76 -7.71
C PRO A 151 -2.11 28.96 -7.25
N ARG A 152 -2.99 29.47 -8.10
CA ARG A 152 -3.69 30.73 -7.80
C ARG A 152 -5.06 30.50 -7.13
N ASN A 153 -5.89 29.66 -7.71
CA ASN A 153 -7.28 29.43 -7.31
C ASN A 153 -7.50 28.12 -6.52
N GLY A 154 -6.45 27.35 -6.28
CA GLY A 154 -6.51 26.14 -5.48
C GLY A 154 -6.05 26.33 -4.05
N ILE A 155 -5.85 25.24 -3.32
CA ILE A 155 -5.37 25.24 -1.94
C ILE A 155 -3.94 25.76 -1.87
N GLY A 156 -3.02 25.18 -2.64
CA GLY A 156 -1.65 25.67 -2.80
C GLY A 156 -0.83 25.71 -1.51
N GLU A 157 -1.08 24.83 -0.56
CA GLU A 157 -0.37 24.76 0.73
C GLU A 157 0.86 23.87 0.70
N LEU A 158 0.96 22.98 -0.31
CA LEU A 158 2.16 22.20 -0.62
C LEU A 158 2.71 22.59 -1.98
N LEU A 159 4.02 22.51 -2.10
CA LEU A 159 4.75 22.53 -3.36
C LEU A 159 5.23 21.09 -3.61
N ILE A 160 5.06 20.62 -4.83
CA ILE A 160 5.51 19.30 -5.29
C ILE A 160 6.52 19.44 -6.41
N PRO A 161 7.43 18.45 -6.59
CA PRO A 161 8.40 18.48 -7.69
C PRO A 161 7.75 18.57 -9.06
N GLU A 162 8.37 19.34 -9.95
CA GLU A 162 8.01 19.41 -11.36
C GLU A 162 8.75 18.30 -12.12
N ASN A 163 8.06 17.21 -12.43
CA ASN A 163 8.64 16.04 -13.10
C ASN A 163 8.50 16.09 -14.61
N GLU A 164 7.59 16.90 -15.11
CA GLU A 164 7.26 17.00 -16.53
C GLU A 164 7.14 18.47 -16.95
N PRO A 165 7.54 18.83 -18.18
CA PRO A 165 7.28 20.17 -18.66
C PRO A 165 5.77 20.42 -18.57
N GLY A 166 5.40 21.44 -17.81
CA GLY A 166 4.01 21.89 -17.74
C GLY A 166 3.46 22.21 -19.12
N SER A 167 2.15 22.42 -19.24
CA SER A 167 1.54 22.83 -20.50
C SER A 167 2.27 24.06 -21.06
N SER A 168 2.75 24.01 -22.31
CA SER A 168 3.39 25.14 -23.00
C SER A 168 2.49 26.40 -23.04
N ILE A 169 1.18 26.24 -22.85
CA ILE A 169 0.18 27.29 -22.86
C ILE A 169 -0.05 27.88 -21.45
N MET A 170 0.32 27.17 -20.38
CA MET A 170 0.05 27.56 -19.00
C MET A 170 1.34 27.48 -18.14
N PRO A 171 2.19 28.52 -18.17
CA PRO A 171 3.42 28.53 -17.37
C PRO A 171 3.14 28.37 -15.87
N GLY A 172 3.94 27.56 -15.19
CA GLY A 172 3.81 27.30 -13.75
C GLY A 172 2.72 26.30 -13.37
N LYS A 173 2.10 25.61 -14.35
CA LYS A 173 1.17 24.53 -14.08
C LYS A 173 1.94 23.23 -13.82
N VAL A 174 2.17 22.90 -12.56
CA VAL A 174 2.76 21.62 -12.13
C VAL A 174 1.65 20.61 -11.93
N ASN A 175 1.62 19.55 -12.75
CA ASN A 175 0.64 18.48 -12.61
C ASN A 175 1.10 17.47 -11.56
N PRO A 176 0.21 16.97 -10.70
CA PRO A 176 0.55 15.97 -9.67
C PRO A 176 0.59 14.54 -10.24
N THR A 177 1.35 14.33 -11.33
CA THR A 177 1.33 13.09 -12.12
C THR A 177 1.70 11.85 -11.31
N GLN A 178 2.61 11.97 -10.35
CA GLN A 178 2.97 10.86 -9.46
C GLN A 178 1.82 10.47 -8.52
N CYS A 179 1.09 11.44 -8.02
CA CYS A 179 -0.12 11.17 -7.23
C CYS A 179 -1.21 10.54 -8.09
N GLU A 180 -1.36 10.98 -9.35
CA GLU A 180 -2.32 10.38 -10.29
C GLU A 180 -1.96 8.95 -10.63
N ALA A 181 -0.69 8.65 -10.89
CA ALA A 181 -0.20 7.29 -11.11
C ALA A 181 -0.48 6.40 -9.89
N MET A 182 -0.20 6.88 -8.67
CA MET A 182 -0.50 6.15 -7.44
C MET A 182 -2.00 5.83 -7.30
N THR A 183 -2.88 6.78 -7.62
CA THR A 183 -4.33 6.54 -7.54
C THR A 183 -4.82 5.54 -8.59
N MET A 184 -4.20 5.50 -9.78
CA MET A 184 -4.49 4.49 -10.81
C MET A 184 -4.03 3.09 -10.37
N VAL A 185 -2.84 2.98 -9.80
CA VAL A 185 -2.31 1.72 -9.24
C VAL A 185 -3.22 1.21 -8.11
N ALA A 186 -3.60 2.05 -7.16
CA ALA A 186 -4.51 1.66 -6.10
C ALA A 186 -5.86 1.16 -6.64
N THR A 187 -6.39 1.82 -7.67
CA THR A 187 -7.63 1.39 -8.36
C THR A 187 -7.48 -0.01 -8.96
N GLN A 188 -6.33 -0.30 -9.61
CA GLN A 188 -6.07 -1.64 -10.16
C GLN A 188 -5.99 -2.69 -9.05
N VAL A 189 -5.34 -2.37 -7.93
CA VAL A 189 -5.24 -3.28 -6.77
C VAL A 189 -6.63 -3.60 -6.19
N PHE A 190 -7.55 -2.64 -6.12
CA PHE A 190 -8.93 -2.89 -5.71
C PHE A 190 -9.64 -3.89 -6.65
N GLY A 191 -9.44 -3.76 -7.96
CA GLY A 191 -9.97 -4.70 -8.95
C GLY A 191 -9.37 -6.11 -8.80
N ASN A 192 -8.08 -6.20 -8.57
CA ASN A 192 -7.36 -7.45 -8.33
C ASN A 192 -7.88 -8.14 -7.05
N ASP A 193 -8.07 -7.38 -5.95
CA ASP A 193 -8.60 -7.91 -4.69
C ASP A 193 -10.02 -8.44 -4.83
N ALA A 194 -10.89 -7.75 -5.56
CA ALA A 194 -12.22 -8.25 -5.86
C ALA A 194 -12.18 -9.59 -6.61
N THR A 195 -11.26 -9.73 -7.58
CA THR A 195 -11.03 -10.98 -8.32
C THR A 195 -10.55 -12.10 -7.40
N VAL A 196 -9.59 -11.82 -6.52
CA VAL A 196 -9.03 -12.80 -5.56
C VAL A 196 -10.10 -13.24 -4.55
N GLY A 197 -10.88 -12.30 -4.02
CA GLY A 197 -11.96 -12.59 -3.08
C GLY A 197 -13.02 -13.49 -3.70
N PHE A 198 -13.44 -13.20 -4.93
CA PHE A 198 -14.38 -14.06 -5.65
C PHE A 198 -13.78 -15.45 -5.91
N ALA A 199 -12.54 -15.53 -6.41
CA ALA A 199 -11.86 -16.79 -6.69
C ALA A 199 -11.68 -17.65 -5.42
N GLY A 200 -11.42 -17.00 -4.26
CA GLY A 200 -11.32 -17.68 -2.97
C GLY A 200 -12.61 -18.39 -2.57
N SER A 201 -13.77 -17.87 -2.94
CA SER A 201 -15.08 -18.48 -2.65
C SER A 201 -15.45 -19.68 -3.53
N GLN A 202 -14.64 -20.01 -4.56
CA GLN A 202 -14.99 -21.00 -5.59
C GLN A 202 -14.49 -22.43 -5.31
N GLY A 203 -13.95 -22.71 -4.16
CA GLY A 203 -13.54 -24.06 -3.78
C GLY A 203 -14.72 -25.03 -3.78
N ASN A 204 -14.54 -26.19 -4.42
CA ASN A 204 -15.55 -27.24 -4.46
C ASN A 204 -14.96 -28.55 -3.91
N PHE A 205 -15.56 -29.08 -2.86
CA PHE A 205 -15.09 -30.28 -2.17
C PHE A 205 -13.62 -30.09 -1.71
N GLN A 206 -12.69 -30.92 -2.18
CA GLN A 206 -11.31 -30.98 -1.68
C GLN A 206 -10.32 -30.12 -2.49
N LEU A 207 -10.78 -29.34 -3.47
CA LEU A 207 -9.87 -28.51 -4.28
C LEU A 207 -10.52 -27.19 -4.70
N ASN A 208 -9.78 -26.09 -4.49
CA ASN A 208 -10.04 -24.84 -5.18
C ASN A 208 -9.09 -24.73 -6.38
N VAL A 209 -9.65 -24.76 -7.60
CA VAL A 209 -8.88 -24.73 -8.84
C VAL A 209 -8.49 -23.33 -9.31
N PHE A 210 -8.94 -22.26 -8.62
CA PHE A 210 -8.75 -20.86 -9.01
C PHE A 210 -7.36 -20.30 -8.63
N LYS A 211 -6.46 -21.11 -8.12
CA LYS A 211 -5.10 -20.69 -7.73
C LYS A 211 -4.36 -19.86 -8.79
N PRO A 212 -4.38 -20.21 -10.11
CA PRO A 212 -3.63 -19.42 -11.10
C PRO A 212 -4.10 -17.97 -11.20
N VAL A 213 -5.42 -17.70 -11.20
CA VAL A 213 -5.94 -16.33 -11.25
C VAL A 213 -5.70 -15.58 -9.96
N MET A 214 -5.78 -16.24 -8.80
CA MET A 214 -5.46 -15.63 -7.51
C MET A 214 -3.98 -15.26 -7.45
N ALA A 215 -3.10 -16.18 -7.81
CA ALA A 215 -1.65 -15.96 -7.84
C ALA A 215 -1.28 -14.78 -8.76
N TRP A 216 -1.83 -14.74 -9.96
CA TRP A 216 -1.59 -13.66 -10.91
C TRP A 216 -1.95 -12.30 -10.31
N ASN A 217 -3.18 -12.15 -9.77
CA ASN A 217 -3.66 -10.87 -9.26
C ASN A 217 -2.91 -10.42 -8.00
N VAL A 218 -2.53 -11.35 -7.12
CA VAL A 218 -1.71 -11.02 -5.93
C VAL A 218 -0.32 -10.55 -6.33
N LEU A 219 0.38 -11.29 -7.19
CA LEU A 219 1.72 -10.94 -7.66
C LEU A 219 1.73 -9.60 -8.41
N GLU A 220 0.73 -9.38 -9.26
CA GLU A 220 0.60 -8.11 -9.98
C GLU A 220 0.34 -6.93 -9.03
N SER A 221 -0.48 -7.12 -7.99
CA SER A 221 -0.72 -6.10 -6.97
C SER A 221 0.55 -5.75 -6.19
N ILE A 222 1.36 -6.75 -5.83
CA ILE A 222 2.65 -6.54 -5.15
C ILE A 222 3.57 -5.73 -6.02
N ARG A 223 3.77 -6.15 -7.28
CA ARG A 223 4.64 -5.47 -8.23
C ARG A 223 4.21 -4.03 -8.46
N LEU A 224 2.93 -3.79 -8.73
CA LEU A 224 2.40 -2.45 -8.98
C LEU A 224 2.56 -1.53 -7.78
N LEU A 225 2.27 -2.00 -6.56
CA LEU A 225 2.44 -1.20 -5.34
C LEU A 225 3.92 -0.90 -5.07
N GLY A 226 4.80 -1.88 -5.26
CA GLY A 226 6.25 -1.69 -5.10
C GLY A 226 6.79 -0.63 -6.07
N ASP A 227 6.51 -0.77 -7.36
CA ASP A 227 6.94 0.17 -8.40
C ASP A 227 6.38 1.58 -8.16
N ALA A 228 5.09 1.67 -7.80
CA ALA A 228 4.45 2.95 -7.52
C ALA A 228 5.05 3.64 -6.28
N CYS A 229 5.37 2.89 -5.23
CA CYS A 229 6.02 3.42 -4.05
C CYS A 229 7.40 3.98 -4.36
N VAL A 230 8.24 3.28 -5.13
CA VAL A 230 9.55 3.79 -5.56
C VAL A 230 9.39 5.10 -6.33
N SER A 231 8.50 5.12 -7.33
CA SER A 231 8.27 6.30 -8.15
C SER A 231 7.73 7.48 -7.35
N PHE A 232 6.75 7.23 -6.50
CA PHE A 232 6.14 8.26 -5.66
C PHE A 232 7.13 8.83 -4.64
N ASP A 233 7.98 8.00 -4.04
CA ASP A 233 9.00 8.46 -3.10
C ASP A 233 9.98 9.41 -3.76
N ILE A 234 10.62 8.96 -4.83
CA ILE A 234 11.69 9.70 -5.51
C ILE A 234 11.17 10.98 -6.19
N HIS A 235 10.01 10.89 -6.85
CA HIS A 235 9.51 11.95 -7.72
C HIS A 235 8.41 12.80 -7.09
N CYS A 236 7.98 12.50 -5.87
CA CYS A 236 6.97 13.28 -5.16
C CYS A 236 7.33 13.49 -3.68
N ALA A 237 7.27 12.43 -2.85
CA ALA A 237 7.31 12.56 -1.40
C ALA A 237 8.58 13.25 -0.88
N TYR A 238 9.74 12.87 -1.41
CA TYR A 238 11.03 13.44 -1.00
C TYR A 238 11.10 14.96 -1.25
N GLY A 239 10.55 15.43 -2.35
CA GLY A 239 10.59 16.84 -2.75
C GLY A 239 9.38 17.68 -2.35
N ILE A 240 8.49 17.18 -1.48
CA ILE A 240 7.38 17.98 -0.95
C ILE A 240 7.91 19.06 -0.02
N GLU A 241 7.46 20.30 -0.25
CA GLU A 241 7.78 21.47 0.55
C GLU A 241 6.50 22.20 1.01
N PRO A 242 6.49 22.81 2.20
CA PRO A 242 5.37 23.63 2.64
C PRO A 242 5.39 25.00 1.96
N ASN A 243 4.27 25.41 1.41
CA ASN A 243 4.11 26.79 0.96
C ASN A 243 3.79 27.70 2.16
N ARG A 244 4.82 28.23 2.81
CA ARG A 244 4.70 29.01 4.05
C ARG A 244 3.90 30.30 3.89
N ASP A 245 3.99 30.97 2.74
CA ASP A 245 3.26 32.22 2.46
C ASP A 245 1.76 32.01 2.42
N ARG A 246 1.31 30.95 1.77
CA ARG A 246 -0.12 30.60 1.68
C ARG A 246 -0.73 30.22 3.03
N LYS A 247 0.04 29.55 3.88
CA LYS A 247 -0.40 29.14 5.21
C LYS A 247 -0.57 30.31 6.16
N SER A 248 0.39 31.24 6.20
CA SER A 248 0.31 32.42 7.05
C SER A 248 -0.86 33.33 6.69
N THR A 249 -1.14 33.55 5.39
CA THR A 249 -2.25 34.37 4.92
C THR A 249 -3.61 33.78 5.30
N ARG A 250 -3.77 32.47 5.26
CA ARG A 250 -5.04 31.80 5.60
C ARG A 250 -5.31 31.74 7.08
N LEU A 251 -4.28 31.52 7.91
CA LEU A 251 -4.42 31.58 9.37
C LEU A 251 -4.85 32.96 9.85
N ASN A 252 -4.30 34.04 9.30
CA ASN A 252 -4.67 35.38 9.64
C ASN A 252 -6.14 35.71 9.27
N SER A 253 -6.65 35.17 8.16
CA SER A 253 -8.03 35.37 7.74
C SER A 253 -9.04 34.59 8.58
N SER A 254 -8.67 33.44 9.13
CA SER A 254 -9.53 32.66 10.03
C SER A 254 -9.60 33.24 11.45
N HIS A 255 -8.50 33.82 11.97
CA HIS A 255 -8.51 34.52 13.25
C HIS A 255 -9.31 35.82 13.23
N ALA A 256 -9.39 36.53 12.11
CA ALA A 256 -10.18 37.74 11.96
C ALA A 256 -11.71 37.49 12.00
N ARG A 257 -12.15 36.24 11.91
CA ARG A 257 -13.57 35.85 12.01
C ARG A 257 -13.98 35.33 13.38
N LEU A 258 -13.03 35.15 14.30
CA LEU A 258 -13.26 34.67 15.66
C LEU A 258 -13.18 35.79 16.71
N SER A 259 -12.94 37.02 16.30
CA SER A 259 -13.02 38.27 17.06
C SER A 259 -14.22 39.10 16.58
#